data_2f61989c14b35380651f46fc893de7a5
#
_entry.id   2f61989c14b35380651f46fc893de7a5
#
_cell.length_a   1.000
_cell.length_b   1.000
_cell.length_c   1.000
_cell.angle_alpha   90.00
_cell.angle_beta   90.00
_cell.angle_gamma   90.00
#
_symmetry.space_group_name_H-M   'P 1'
#
loop_
_entity.id
_entity.type
_entity.pdbx_description
1 polymer ?
#
loop_
_entity_poly.entity_id
_entity_poly.type
_entity_poly.pdbx_seq_one_letter_code
_entity_poly.pdbx_strand_id
1 'polypeptide(L)'
;MTLKLPIDRSEYGSAWADSLASLLVRLHETQGGNPQHTLRIAGLTRDICMALDSGHSCLDKPHLEKIAFYRSPVIVPAYQALQRVAPLVLEQNRLYLYRYWFDEYQLAQAIQQLSRTIPVTLNREQINLICHKTHSAQQQAIEVALAQGLTIITGGPGTG
;
A
#
# COMPACT_ATOMS: atom_id res chain seq x y z
N MET A 1 -9.18 -34.05 -23.39
CA MET A 1 -8.61 -32.97 -24.24
C MET A 1 -8.47 -31.75 -23.39
N THR A 2 -7.29 -31.60 -22.72
CA THR A 2 -7.05 -30.58 -21.70
C THR A 2 -6.44 -29.36 -22.39
N LEU A 3 -7.18 -28.25 -22.49
CA LEU A 3 -6.67 -26.99 -22.98
C LEU A 3 -5.62 -26.48 -21.99
N LYS A 4 -4.35 -26.69 -22.28
CA LYS A 4 -3.26 -25.91 -21.70
C LYS A 4 -3.27 -24.53 -22.35
N LEU A 5 -3.68 -23.53 -21.62
CA LEU A 5 -3.37 -22.15 -21.93
C LEU A 5 -2.02 -21.83 -21.25
N PRO A 6 -0.93 -21.68 -21.98
CA PRO A 6 0.28 -21.08 -21.47
C PRO A 6 0.08 -19.56 -21.53
N ILE A 7 -0.56 -18.98 -20.53
CA ILE A 7 -0.47 -17.55 -20.33
C ILE A 7 0.87 -17.34 -19.61
N ASP A 8 1.90 -17.04 -20.38
CA ASP A 8 3.14 -16.53 -19.83
C ASP A 8 2.82 -15.13 -19.25
N ARG A 9 2.69 -15.06 -17.92
CA ARG A 9 2.40 -13.83 -17.20
C ARG A 9 3.47 -12.75 -17.40
N SER A 10 4.68 -13.12 -17.85
CA SER A 10 5.77 -12.19 -18.10
C SER A 10 5.50 -11.29 -19.32
N GLU A 11 4.84 -11.82 -20.36
CA GLU A 11 4.50 -11.01 -21.55
C GLU A 11 3.35 -10.03 -21.28
N TYR A 12 2.36 -10.41 -20.49
CA TYR A 12 1.24 -9.51 -20.14
C TYR A 12 1.65 -8.43 -19.15
N GLY A 13 2.52 -8.73 -18.18
CA GLY A 13 3.07 -7.74 -17.24
C GLY A 13 3.79 -6.61 -17.97
N SER A 14 4.58 -6.92 -19.02
CA SER A 14 5.27 -5.90 -19.79
C SER A 14 4.34 -5.02 -20.62
N ALA A 15 3.25 -5.58 -21.17
CA ALA A 15 2.35 -4.85 -22.09
C ALA A 15 1.54 -3.74 -21.37
N TRP A 16 1.00 -4.01 -20.17
CA TRP A 16 0.28 -2.97 -19.43
C TRP A 16 1.22 -1.91 -18.86
N ALA A 17 2.43 -2.31 -18.44
CA ALA A 17 3.46 -1.40 -17.97
C ALA A 17 3.88 -0.40 -19.06
N ASP A 18 4.07 -0.87 -20.29
CA ASP A 18 4.39 -0.03 -21.44
C ASP A 18 3.24 0.88 -21.83
N SER A 19 2.01 0.38 -21.76
CA SER A 19 0.81 1.19 -22.04
C SER A 19 0.65 2.31 -21.01
N LEU A 20 0.82 2.01 -19.71
CA LEU A 20 0.77 3.01 -18.66
C LEU A 20 1.93 4.02 -18.78
N ALA A 21 3.15 3.55 -19.04
CA ALA A 21 4.30 4.42 -19.23
C ALA A 21 4.08 5.40 -20.41
N SER A 22 3.55 4.91 -21.52
CA SER A 22 3.21 5.75 -22.69
C SER A 22 2.12 6.77 -22.36
N LEU A 23 1.12 6.40 -21.57
CA LEU A 23 0.07 7.31 -21.11
C LEU A 23 0.65 8.40 -20.20
N LEU A 24 1.46 8.06 -19.22
CA LEU A 24 2.03 9.03 -18.28
C LEU A 24 3.02 9.98 -18.95
N VAL A 25 3.78 9.49 -19.94
CA VAL A 25 4.64 10.33 -20.78
C VAL A 25 3.79 11.35 -21.52
N ARG A 26 2.75 10.95 -22.22
CA ARG A 26 1.85 11.88 -22.92
C ARG A 26 1.21 12.89 -21.99
N LEU A 27 0.75 12.47 -20.83
CA LEU A 27 0.20 13.37 -19.82
C LEU A 27 1.25 14.39 -19.35
N HIS A 28 2.48 13.94 -19.11
CA HIS A 28 3.58 14.80 -18.71
C HIS A 28 3.85 15.88 -19.75
N GLU A 29 3.95 15.51 -21.02
CA GLU A 29 4.20 16.41 -22.14
C GLU A 29 3.04 17.40 -22.36
N THR A 30 1.80 16.90 -22.40
CA THR A 30 0.62 17.74 -22.64
C THR A 30 0.34 18.73 -21.52
N GLN A 31 0.78 18.43 -20.29
CA GLN A 31 0.64 19.33 -19.14
C GLN A 31 1.86 20.23 -18.91
N GLY A 32 2.75 20.34 -19.91
CA GLY A 32 3.90 21.24 -19.85
C GLY A 32 5.07 20.72 -19.01
N GLY A 33 5.18 19.43 -18.84
CA GLY A 33 6.32 18.79 -18.19
C GLY A 33 7.62 18.94 -18.98
N ASN A 34 8.77 18.93 -18.30
CA ASN A 34 10.07 19.06 -18.96
C ASN A 34 10.37 17.81 -19.80
N PRO A 35 10.60 17.96 -21.13
CA PRO A 35 10.89 16.84 -22.04
C PRO A 35 12.10 15.99 -21.63
N GLN A 36 13.07 16.55 -20.92
CA GLN A 36 14.24 15.84 -20.43
C GLN A 36 13.88 14.76 -19.37
N HIS A 37 12.70 14.83 -18.79
CA HIS A 37 12.21 13.86 -17.79
C HIS A 37 11.42 12.69 -18.39
N THR A 38 11.05 12.74 -19.66
CA THR A 38 10.19 11.77 -20.35
C THR A 38 10.67 10.32 -20.19
N LEU A 39 11.92 10.05 -20.56
CA LEU A 39 12.50 8.71 -20.45
C LEU A 39 12.54 8.18 -18.98
N ARG A 40 12.76 9.10 -18.06
CA ARG A 40 12.82 8.76 -16.64
C ARG A 40 11.45 8.44 -16.08
N ILE A 41 10.41 9.17 -16.46
CA ILE A 41 9.02 8.89 -16.10
C ILE A 41 8.59 7.54 -16.67
N ALA A 42 8.92 7.25 -17.92
CA ALA A 42 8.65 5.96 -18.53
C ALA A 42 9.32 4.82 -17.77
N GLY A 43 10.61 4.96 -17.43
CA GLY A 43 11.36 3.96 -16.66
C GLY A 43 10.76 3.72 -15.27
N LEU A 44 10.49 4.78 -14.51
CA LEU A 44 9.88 4.66 -13.18
C LEU A 44 8.47 4.07 -13.22
N THR A 45 7.70 4.36 -14.28
CA THR A 45 6.38 3.76 -14.44
C THR A 45 6.47 2.26 -14.67
N ARG A 46 7.44 1.80 -15.45
CA ARG A 46 7.69 0.36 -15.63
C ARG A 46 8.17 -0.28 -14.34
N ASP A 47 9.12 0.35 -13.63
CA ASP A 47 9.65 -0.17 -12.37
C ASP A 47 8.53 -0.34 -11.33
N ILE A 48 7.60 0.62 -11.19
CA ILE A 48 6.47 0.49 -10.27
C ILE A 48 5.49 -0.60 -10.69
N CYS A 49 5.24 -0.76 -11.99
CA CYS A 49 4.40 -1.86 -12.50
C CYS A 49 5.01 -3.23 -12.16
N MET A 50 6.32 -3.39 -12.33
CA MET A 50 7.03 -4.62 -11.95
C MET A 50 6.97 -4.88 -10.44
N ALA A 51 7.09 -3.85 -9.62
CA ALA A 51 6.93 -3.96 -8.17
C ALA A 51 5.52 -4.43 -7.80
N LEU A 52 4.48 -3.88 -8.43
CA LEU A 52 3.08 -4.27 -8.23
C LEU A 52 2.82 -5.73 -8.67
N ASP A 53 3.36 -6.15 -9.80
CA ASP A 53 3.26 -7.54 -10.29
C ASP A 53 3.96 -8.52 -9.33
N SER A 54 4.96 -8.05 -8.59
CA SER A 54 5.66 -8.79 -7.55
C SER A 54 4.95 -8.75 -6.17
N GLY A 55 3.78 -8.14 -6.08
CA GLY A 55 2.96 -8.08 -4.87
C GLY A 55 3.31 -6.93 -3.92
N HIS A 56 4.11 -5.95 -4.36
CA HIS A 56 4.37 -4.73 -3.61
C HIS A 56 3.30 -3.67 -3.88
N SER A 57 3.06 -2.77 -2.93
CA SER A 57 2.14 -1.62 -3.11
C SER A 57 2.83 -0.39 -3.69
N CYS A 58 4.16 -0.35 -3.63
CA CYS A 58 4.99 0.77 -4.08
C CYS A 58 6.34 0.32 -4.64
N LEU A 59 7.00 1.21 -5.33
CA LEU A 59 8.41 1.11 -5.67
C LEU A 59 9.25 1.79 -4.59
N ASP A 60 10.03 1.03 -3.83
CA ASP A 60 11.02 1.58 -2.89
C ASP A 60 12.38 1.65 -3.57
N LYS A 61 12.91 2.86 -3.77
CA LYS A 61 14.18 3.07 -4.45
C LYS A 61 14.96 4.21 -3.77
N PRO A 62 16.21 3.94 -3.33
CA PRO A 62 17.02 4.96 -2.69
C PRO A 62 17.16 6.22 -3.55
N HIS A 63 17.14 7.37 -2.89
CA HIS A 63 17.36 8.69 -3.52
C HIS A 63 16.28 9.15 -4.52
N LEU A 64 15.08 8.56 -4.54
CA LEU A 64 13.98 9.08 -5.36
C LEU A 64 13.67 10.56 -5.03
N GLU A 65 13.79 10.95 -3.78
CA GLU A 65 13.59 12.35 -3.34
C GLU A 65 14.59 13.34 -3.97
N LYS A 66 15.84 12.89 -4.23
CA LYS A 66 16.89 13.74 -4.80
C LYS A 66 16.74 13.94 -6.29
N ILE A 67 15.89 13.14 -6.92
CA ILE A 67 15.60 13.25 -8.32
C ILE A 67 14.56 14.37 -8.45
N ALA A 68 14.90 15.47 -9.10
CA ALA A 68 14.08 16.69 -9.24
C ALA A 68 12.73 16.50 -9.96
N PHE A 69 11.98 15.45 -9.57
CA PHE A 69 10.66 15.12 -10.11
C PHE A 69 9.53 16.01 -9.60
N TYR A 70 9.77 16.80 -8.57
CA TYR A 70 8.76 17.66 -7.92
C TYR A 70 8.11 18.69 -8.89
N ARG A 71 8.64 18.81 -10.11
CA ARG A 71 8.06 19.66 -11.16
C ARG A 71 7.34 18.87 -12.25
N SER A 72 7.23 17.55 -12.12
CA SER A 72 6.45 16.77 -13.09
C SER A 72 4.96 16.89 -12.78
N PRO A 73 4.11 17.21 -13.77
CA PRO A 73 2.66 17.27 -13.55
C PRO A 73 2.04 15.92 -13.21
N VAL A 74 2.71 14.81 -13.55
CA VAL A 74 2.22 13.44 -13.27
C VAL A 74 2.68 12.88 -11.93
N ILE A 75 3.51 13.62 -11.17
CA ILE A 75 3.98 13.22 -9.85
C ILE A 75 3.64 14.31 -8.84
N VAL A 76 3.09 13.91 -7.70
CA VAL A 76 2.79 14.82 -6.59
C VAL A 76 3.45 14.28 -5.31
N PRO A 77 4.03 15.16 -4.47
CA PRO A 77 4.47 14.74 -3.14
C PRO A 77 3.28 14.36 -2.25
N ALA A 78 3.44 13.38 -1.37
CA ALA A 78 2.37 12.83 -0.53
C ALA A 78 1.61 13.92 0.27
N TYR A 79 2.31 14.93 0.80
CA TYR A 79 1.69 16.03 1.55
C TYR A 79 0.74 16.93 0.71
N GLN A 80 0.77 16.82 -0.61
CA GLN A 80 -0.14 17.52 -1.53
C GLN A 80 -1.16 16.58 -2.20
N ALA A 81 -1.00 15.26 -2.07
CA ALA A 81 -1.75 14.28 -2.85
C ALA A 81 -3.27 14.33 -2.60
N LEU A 82 -3.72 14.76 -1.43
CA LEU A 82 -5.15 14.96 -1.15
C LEU A 82 -5.73 16.22 -1.79
N GLN A 83 -4.90 17.20 -2.12
CA GLN A 83 -5.31 18.48 -2.72
C GLN A 83 -5.13 18.50 -4.23
N ARG A 84 -4.11 17.80 -4.71
CA ARG A 84 -3.76 17.70 -6.12
C ARG A 84 -3.60 16.24 -6.52
N VAL A 85 -4.60 15.70 -7.19
CA VAL A 85 -4.56 14.33 -7.72
C VAL A 85 -3.60 14.25 -8.91
N ALA A 86 -2.62 13.37 -8.83
CA ALA A 86 -1.72 13.04 -9.92
C ALA A 86 -1.57 11.51 -10.00
N PRO A 87 -1.25 10.93 -11.17
CA PRO A 87 -1.14 9.47 -11.32
C PRO A 87 -0.13 8.82 -10.38
N LEU A 88 0.94 9.52 -10.04
CA LEU A 88 2.03 9.05 -9.18
C LEU A 88 2.13 9.91 -7.94
N VAL A 89 2.35 9.26 -6.79
CA VAL A 89 2.61 9.92 -5.50
C VAL A 89 3.99 9.53 -5.00
N LEU A 90 4.79 10.55 -4.64
CA LEU A 90 6.10 10.36 -4.05
C LEU A 90 6.05 10.66 -2.55
N GLU A 91 6.39 9.66 -1.74
CA GLU A 91 6.51 9.77 -0.29
C GLU A 91 7.89 9.26 0.15
N GLN A 92 8.73 10.17 0.60
CA GLN A 92 10.13 9.84 0.90
C GLN A 92 10.80 9.15 -0.31
N ASN A 93 11.32 7.93 -0.15
CA ASN A 93 11.93 7.14 -1.22
C ASN A 93 10.96 6.16 -1.89
N ARG A 94 9.66 6.30 -1.65
CA ARG A 94 8.63 5.41 -2.19
C ARG A 94 7.80 6.11 -3.24
N LEU A 95 7.65 5.46 -4.38
CA LEU A 95 6.79 5.92 -5.46
C LEU A 95 5.58 4.97 -5.55
N TYR A 96 4.40 5.55 -5.55
CA TYR A 96 3.12 4.84 -5.63
C TYR A 96 2.37 5.22 -6.89
N LEU A 97 1.56 4.32 -7.41
CA LEU A 97 0.36 4.77 -8.14
C LEU A 97 -0.60 5.38 -7.10
N TYR A 98 -1.26 6.49 -7.47
CA TYR A 98 -2.15 7.24 -6.58
C TYR A 98 -3.15 6.36 -5.83
N ARG A 99 -3.76 5.38 -6.52
CA ARG A 99 -4.73 4.47 -5.93
C ARG A 99 -4.16 3.72 -4.73
N TYR A 100 -2.99 3.10 -4.87
CA TYR A 100 -2.38 2.33 -3.79
C TYR A 100 -1.95 3.21 -2.61
N TRP A 101 -1.40 4.40 -2.90
CA TRP A 101 -1.09 5.36 -1.86
C TRP A 101 -2.35 5.79 -1.09
N PHE A 102 -3.45 6.05 -1.81
CA PHE A 102 -4.70 6.48 -1.19
C PHE A 102 -5.35 5.37 -0.36
N ASP A 103 -5.31 4.12 -0.84
CA ASP A 103 -5.81 2.96 -0.09
C ASP A 103 -5.00 2.75 1.21
N GLU A 104 -3.66 2.85 1.16
CA GLU A 104 -2.79 2.81 2.36
C GLU A 104 -3.08 3.98 3.31
N TYR A 105 -3.27 5.19 2.78
CA TYR A 105 -3.64 6.35 3.57
C TYR A 105 -4.98 6.15 4.30
N GLN A 106 -6.01 5.68 3.60
CA GLN A 106 -7.31 5.39 4.21
C GLN A 106 -7.20 4.29 5.27
N LEU A 107 -6.45 3.24 5.01
CA LEU A 107 -6.20 2.16 5.96
C LEU A 107 -5.52 2.69 7.23
N ALA A 108 -4.50 3.51 7.09
CA ALA A 108 -3.81 4.12 8.21
C ALA A 108 -4.75 5.00 9.06
N GLN A 109 -5.63 5.78 8.43
CA GLN A 109 -6.65 6.58 9.11
C GLN A 109 -7.64 5.69 9.88
N ALA A 110 -8.11 4.61 9.27
CA ALA A 110 -9.03 3.66 9.91
C ALA A 110 -8.38 2.96 11.12
N ILE A 111 -7.14 2.51 11.00
CA ILE A 111 -6.35 1.93 12.10
C ILE A 111 -6.18 2.95 13.24
N GLN A 112 -5.82 4.19 12.90
CA GLN A 112 -5.66 5.25 13.89
C GLN A 112 -6.98 5.59 14.61
N GLN A 113 -8.10 5.54 13.89
CA GLN A 113 -9.42 5.75 14.47
C GLN A 113 -9.82 4.61 15.39
N LEU A 114 -9.62 3.34 14.96
CA LEU A 114 -9.90 2.17 15.78
C LEU A 114 -9.05 2.15 17.07
N SER A 115 -7.78 2.51 16.98
CA SER A 115 -6.89 2.54 18.16
C SER A 115 -7.29 3.58 19.21
N ARG A 116 -8.11 4.58 18.83
CA ARG A 116 -8.67 5.60 19.75
C ARG A 116 -10.01 5.19 20.35
N THR A 117 -10.60 4.07 19.92
CA THR A 117 -11.88 3.59 20.44
C THR A 117 -11.73 3.22 21.91
N ILE A 118 -12.66 3.66 22.74
CA ILE A 118 -12.65 3.33 24.19
C ILE A 118 -12.95 1.84 24.33
N PRO A 119 -12.08 1.08 25.02
CA PRO A 119 -12.28 -0.34 25.19
C PRO A 119 -13.52 -0.63 26.05
N VAL A 120 -14.14 -1.77 25.82
CA VAL A 120 -15.24 -2.26 26.64
C VAL A 120 -14.66 -2.75 27.97
N THR A 121 -15.12 -2.16 29.07
CA THR A 121 -14.71 -2.60 30.41
C THR A 121 -15.52 -3.81 30.81
N LEU A 122 -14.92 -5.00 30.77
CA LEU A 122 -15.49 -6.21 31.35
C LEU A 122 -14.93 -6.40 32.78
N ASN A 123 -15.78 -6.91 33.69
CA ASN A 123 -15.30 -7.31 35.00
C ASN A 123 -14.54 -8.64 34.90
N ARG A 124 -13.75 -8.95 35.94
CA ARG A 124 -12.91 -10.15 35.97
C ARG A 124 -13.70 -11.46 35.93
N GLU A 125 -14.94 -11.47 36.44
CA GLU A 125 -15.82 -12.62 36.37
C GLU A 125 -16.30 -12.91 34.95
N GLN A 126 -16.63 -11.87 34.18
CA GLN A 126 -17.01 -12.00 32.78
C GLN A 126 -15.85 -12.50 31.92
N ILE A 127 -14.62 -12.01 32.19
CA ILE A 127 -13.42 -12.51 31.52
C ILE A 127 -13.17 -13.97 31.83
N ASN A 128 -13.29 -14.39 33.12
CA ASN A 128 -13.12 -15.77 33.51
C ASN A 128 -14.17 -16.72 32.92
N LEU A 129 -15.41 -16.27 32.71
CA LEU A 129 -16.45 -17.04 32.04
C LEU A 129 -16.10 -17.33 30.57
N ILE A 130 -15.51 -16.34 29.87
CA ILE A 130 -15.08 -16.49 28.49
C ILE A 130 -13.84 -17.38 28.39
N CYS A 131 -12.90 -17.25 29.33
CA CYS A 131 -11.56 -17.84 29.26
C CYS A 131 -11.41 -19.17 30.01
N HIS A 132 -12.46 -19.72 30.61
CA HIS A 132 -12.36 -20.79 31.57
C HIS A 132 -11.75 -22.12 31.07
N LYS A 133 -11.55 -22.27 29.76
CA LYS A 133 -10.90 -23.42 29.10
C LYS A 133 -9.73 -23.03 28.17
N THR A 134 -9.24 -21.81 28.25
CA THR A 134 -8.19 -21.33 27.35
C THR A 134 -6.81 -21.45 27.97
N HIS A 135 -5.79 -21.67 27.14
CA HIS A 135 -4.39 -21.62 27.62
C HIS A 135 -4.02 -20.19 28.04
N SER A 136 -3.02 -20.06 28.91
CA SER A 136 -2.61 -18.76 29.48
C SER A 136 -2.28 -17.71 28.44
N ALA A 137 -1.69 -18.08 27.31
CA ALA A 137 -1.39 -17.17 26.21
C ALA A 137 -2.65 -16.66 25.49
N GLN A 138 -3.65 -17.52 25.30
CA GLN A 138 -4.95 -17.14 24.72
C GLN A 138 -5.73 -16.23 25.67
N GLN A 139 -5.70 -16.53 26.98
CA GLN A 139 -6.31 -15.68 28.00
C GLN A 139 -5.69 -14.27 27.98
N GLN A 140 -4.37 -14.19 27.93
CA GLN A 140 -3.67 -12.90 27.83
C GLN A 140 -4.04 -12.14 26.55
N ALA A 141 -4.15 -12.82 25.41
CA ALA A 141 -4.57 -12.22 24.15
C ALA A 141 -6.00 -11.64 24.25
N ILE A 142 -6.92 -12.36 24.89
CA ILE A 142 -8.30 -11.89 25.13
C ILE A 142 -8.31 -10.67 26.06
N GLU A 143 -7.56 -10.69 27.17
CA GLU A 143 -7.45 -9.57 28.11
C GLU A 143 -6.92 -8.31 27.41
N VAL A 144 -5.87 -8.45 26.58
CA VAL A 144 -5.32 -7.35 25.80
C VAL A 144 -6.33 -6.84 24.78
N ALA A 145 -7.03 -7.75 24.07
CA ALA A 145 -8.04 -7.37 23.08
C ALA A 145 -9.23 -6.61 23.69
N LEU A 146 -9.61 -6.94 24.91
CA LEU A 146 -10.67 -6.24 25.62
C LEU A 146 -10.23 -4.89 26.19
N ALA A 147 -8.94 -4.74 26.46
CA ALA A 147 -8.37 -3.51 27.02
C ALA A 147 -7.98 -2.47 25.95
N GLN A 148 -8.04 -2.80 24.67
CA GLN A 148 -7.58 -1.94 23.58
C GLN A 148 -8.61 -1.87 22.45
N GLY A 149 -8.72 -0.71 21.79
CA GLY A 149 -9.60 -0.53 20.63
C GLY A 149 -9.13 -1.28 19.37
N LEU A 150 -7.84 -1.59 19.31
CA LEU A 150 -7.24 -2.41 18.24
C LEU A 150 -6.18 -3.33 18.85
N THR A 151 -6.27 -4.62 18.53
CA THR A 151 -5.27 -5.62 18.93
C THR A 151 -4.92 -6.51 17.75
N ILE A 152 -3.64 -6.76 17.54
CA ILE A 152 -3.14 -7.66 16.51
C ILE A 152 -2.64 -8.92 17.20
N ILE A 153 -3.28 -10.07 16.92
CA ILE A 153 -2.89 -11.37 17.45
C ILE A 153 -2.20 -12.14 16.31
N THR A 154 -0.99 -12.61 16.57
CA THR A 154 -0.23 -13.42 15.62
C THR A 154 0.10 -14.78 16.22
N GLY A 155 0.09 -15.82 15.40
CA GLY A 155 0.45 -17.18 15.81
C GLY A 155 0.77 -18.05 14.61
N GLY A 156 1.49 -19.15 14.85
CA GLY A 156 1.74 -20.15 13.81
C GLY A 156 0.49 -20.98 13.49
N PRO A 157 0.46 -21.72 12.38
CA PRO A 157 -0.62 -22.64 12.05
C PRO A 157 -0.84 -23.66 13.19
N GLY A 158 -2.08 -23.80 13.65
CA GLY A 158 -2.44 -24.77 14.70
C GLY A 158 -2.18 -24.31 16.15
N THR A 159 -1.91 -23.03 16.38
CA THR A 159 -1.73 -22.50 17.75
C THR A 159 -3.04 -22.11 18.45
N GLY A 160 -4.17 -22.40 17.86
CA GLY A 160 -5.49 -22.17 18.46
C GLY A 160 -6.34 -21.19 17.71
#